data_d6341dccc19a7eb0bae3ae8984ee8382
#
_entry.id   d6341dccc19a7eb0bae3ae8984ee8382
#
_cell.length_a   1.000
_cell.length_b   1.000
_cell.length_c   1.000
_cell.angle_alpha   90.00
_cell.angle_beta   90.00
_cell.angle_gamma   90.00
#
_symmetry.space_group_name_H-M   'P 1'
#
loop_
_entity.id
_entity.type
_entity.pdbx_description
1 polymer ?
#
loop_
_entity_poly.entity_id
_entity_poly.type
_entity_poly.pdbx_seq_one_letter_code
_entity_poly.pdbx_strand_id
1 'polypeptide(L)'
;CGKGFLYKTKFKIDETEFQNLSDFWNIKNIFLYDPGVEEFSTYPKIKFDGLICTDVIEHIPESDIINFIDSLFSITNKFVFVVIATIPASKYFDDGNNIHLCLKTKEEWKKIFEDFKNRYPHIEQHVYFNN
;
A
#
# COMPACT_ATOMS: atom_id res chain seq x y z
N CYS A 1 -6.13 2.83 1.64
CA CYS A 1 -7.39 2.05 1.51
C CYS A 1 -8.51 2.85 0.84
N GLY A 2 -8.28 4.14 0.60
CA GLY A 2 -9.29 5.04 0.07
C GLY A 2 -10.56 5.01 0.92
N LYS A 3 -11.71 5.16 0.28
CA LYS A 3 -13.02 5.10 0.96
C LYS A 3 -13.43 3.70 1.46
N GLY A 4 -12.57 2.70 1.33
CA GLY A 4 -12.81 1.34 1.82
C GLY A 4 -13.94 0.61 1.10
N PHE A 5 -14.27 0.98 -0.14
CA PHE A 5 -15.43 0.45 -0.86
C PHE A 5 -15.45 -1.09 -0.91
N LEU A 6 -14.36 -1.73 -1.33
CA LEU A 6 -14.28 -3.19 -1.41
C LEU A 6 -14.35 -3.91 -0.05
N TYR A 7 -14.11 -3.20 1.05
CA TYR A 7 -14.26 -3.74 2.40
C TYR A 7 -15.69 -3.63 2.95
N LYS A 8 -16.57 -2.91 2.25
CA LYS A 8 -17.96 -2.64 2.67
C LYS A 8 -19.01 -3.21 1.71
N THR A 9 -18.58 -3.74 0.56
CA THR A 9 -19.51 -4.18 -0.50
C THR A 9 -19.25 -5.61 -0.92
N LYS A 10 -20.35 -6.29 -1.28
CA LYS A 10 -20.31 -7.63 -1.87
C LYS A 10 -19.78 -7.57 -3.30
N PHE A 11 -19.07 -8.60 -3.71
CA PHE A 11 -18.63 -8.78 -5.08
C PHE A 11 -18.56 -10.27 -5.44
N LYS A 12 -18.41 -10.56 -6.74
CA LYS A 12 -18.24 -11.92 -7.24
C LYS A 12 -16.94 -12.06 -8.00
N ILE A 13 -16.32 -13.22 -7.86
CA ILE A 13 -15.25 -13.70 -8.73
C ILE A 13 -15.75 -15.02 -9.28
N ASP A 14 -15.89 -15.11 -10.61
CA ASP A 14 -16.55 -16.21 -11.30
C ASP A 14 -17.95 -16.47 -10.72
N GLU A 15 -18.22 -17.70 -10.28
CA GLU A 15 -19.51 -18.10 -9.67
C GLU A 15 -19.58 -17.86 -8.15
N THR A 16 -18.48 -17.45 -7.52
CA THR A 16 -18.36 -17.32 -6.05
C THR A 16 -18.64 -15.88 -5.60
N GLU A 17 -19.61 -15.72 -4.69
CA GLU A 17 -19.94 -14.44 -4.05
C GLU A 17 -19.17 -14.30 -2.73
N PHE A 18 -18.57 -13.12 -2.51
CA PHE A 18 -17.90 -12.73 -1.27
C PHE A 18 -18.60 -11.53 -0.65
N GLN A 19 -18.69 -11.50 0.68
CA GLN A 19 -19.34 -10.40 1.39
C GLN A 19 -18.55 -9.09 1.28
N ASN A 20 -17.22 -9.21 1.24
CA ASN A 20 -16.28 -8.11 1.10
C ASN A 20 -14.87 -8.64 0.86
N LEU A 21 -13.89 -7.77 0.71
CA LEU A 21 -12.51 -8.14 0.45
C LEU A 21 -11.85 -8.91 1.61
N SER A 22 -12.24 -8.65 2.86
CA SER A 22 -11.74 -9.41 4.01
C SER A 22 -12.21 -10.87 3.99
N ASP A 23 -13.46 -11.09 3.56
CA ASP A 23 -14.02 -12.43 3.36
C ASP A 23 -13.29 -13.20 2.25
N PHE A 24 -13.05 -12.54 1.12
CA PHE A 24 -12.27 -13.11 0.01
C PHE A 24 -10.86 -13.53 0.43
N TRP A 25 -10.18 -12.71 1.23
CA TRP A 25 -8.83 -13.01 1.71
C TRP A 25 -8.82 -13.91 2.97
N ASN A 26 -9.98 -14.27 3.49
CA ASN A 26 -10.14 -15.00 4.74
C ASN A 26 -9.39 -14.35 5.92
N ILE A 27 -9.48 -13.02 6.01
CA ILE A 27 -8.85 -12.22 7.08
C ILE A 27 -9.91 -11.86 8.12
N LYS A 28 -9.67 -12.28 9.38
CA LYS A 28 -10.60 -12.03 10.49
C LYS A 28 -10.55 -10.59 11.01
N ASN A 29 -9.36 -10.01 11.11
CA ASN A 29 -9.14 -8.68 11.65
C ASN A 29 -8.42 -7.83 10.63
N ILE A 30 -9.04 -6.75 10.20
CA ILE A 30 -8.44 -5.78 9.28
C ILE A 30 -8.51 -4.38 9.90
N PHE A 31 -7.44 -3.61 9.72
CA PHE A 31 -7.38 -2.21 10.07
C PHE A 31 -7.20 -1.41 8.78
N LEU A 32 -8.13 -0.50 8.53
CA LEU A 32 -8.06 0.39 7.36
C LEU A 32 -7.44 1.72 7.78
N TYR A 33 -6.42 2.15 7.06
CA TYR A 33 -5.78 3.45 7.25
C TYR A 33 -5.71 4.22 5.95
N ASP A 34 -6.17 5.45 5.98
CA ASP A 34 -6.04 6.44 4.91
C ASP A 34 -6.16 7.86 5.49
N PRO A 35 -5.08 8.66 5.52
CA PRO A 35 -5.09 9.98 6.14
C PRO A 35 -6.03 10.97 5.44
N GLY A 36 -6.40 10.72 4.18
CA GLY A 36 -7.33 11.54 3.40
C GLY A 36 -8.81 11.18 3.61
N VAL A 37 -9.11 10.15 4.42
CA VAL A 37 -10.48 9.71 4.71
C VAL A 37 -10.72 9.78 6.21
N GLU A 38 -11.58 10.67 6.68
CA GLU A 38 -11.81 10.95 8.10
C GLU A 38 -12.05 9.68 8.93
N GLU A 39 -12.90 8.77 8.43
CA GLU A 39 -13.22 7.48 9.08
C GLU A 39 -11.98 6.60 9.30
N PHE A 40 -10.94 6.72 8.46
CA PHE A 40 -9.74 5.88 8.47
C PHE A 40 -8.45 6.66 8.77
N SER A 41 -8.56 7.93 9.20
CA SER A 41 -7.41 8.84 9.36
C SER A 41 -6.56 8.57 10.60
N THR A 42 -7.03 7.73 11.52
CA THR A 42 -6.28 7.42 12.74
C THR A 42 -5.13 6.46 12.43
N TYR A 43 -3.89 6.93 12.64
CA TYR A 43 -2.70 6.09 12.48
C TYR A 43 -2.70 4.95 13.52
N PRO A 44 -2.42 3.70 13.12
CA PRO A 44 -2.45 2.55 14.03
C PRO A 44 -1.34 2.64 15.08
N LYS A 45 -1.67 2.28 16.33
CA LYS A 45 -0.73 2.24 17.46
C LYS A 45 -0.28 0.83 17.83
N ILE A 46 -0.65 -0.15 17.05
CA ILE A 46 -0.34 -1.56 17.25
C ILE A 46 0.40 -2.11 16.03
N LYS A 47 1.06 -3.24 16.19
CA LYS A 47 1.66 -3.97 15.07
C LYS A 47 0.68 -4.99 14.50
N PHE A 48 0.81 -5.25 13.20
CA PHE A 48 0.01 -6.21 12.45
C PHE A 48 0.88 -7.36 11.95
N ASP A 49 0.31 -8.51 11.75
CA ASP A 49 1.00 -9.62 11.11
C ASP A 49 1.40 -9.31 9.66
N GLY A 50 0.52 -8.66 8.92
CA GLY A 50 0.77 -8.25 7.54
C GLY A 50 0.29 -6.84 7.24
N LEU A 51 0.91 -6.22 6.25
CA LEU A 51 0.53 -4.92 5.73
C LEU A 51 0.36 -5.00 4.22
N ILE A 52 -0.70 -4.40 3.71
CA ILE A 52 -0.98 -4.27 2.28
C ILE A 52 -1.00 -2.78 1.92
N CYS A 53 -0.19 -2.39 0.94
CA CYS A 53 -0.08 -1.04 0.44
C CYS A 53 -0.03 -1.08 -1.10
N THR A 54 -1.13 -0.76 -1.76
CA THR A 54 -1.27 -0.82 -3.21
C THR A 54 -1.61 0.54 -3.79
N ASP A 55 -0.87 0.95 -4.82
CA ASP A 55 -1.09 2.21 -5.54
C ASP A 55 -1.13 3.42 -4.58
N VAL A 56 -0.11 3.53 -3.71
CA VAL A 56 0.03 4.61 -2.71
C VAL A 56 1.43 5.22 -2.73
N ILE A 57 2.47 4.40 -2.78
CA ILE A 57 3.86 4.84 -2.57
C ILE A 57 4.28 5.85 -3.64
N GLU A 58 3.87 5.67 -4.87
CA GLU A 58 4.13 6.58 -5.99
C GLU A 58 3.51 7.97 -5.83
N HIS A 59 2.53 8.11 -4.95
CA HIS A 59 1.90 9.41 -4.63
C HIS A 59 2.61 10.16 -3.50
N ILE A 60 3.58 9.54 -2.84
CA ILE A 60 4.35 10.17 -1.76
C ILE A 60 5.48 11.01 -2.37
N PRO A 61 5.70 12.25 -1.91
CA PRO A 61 6.83 13.05 -2.35
C PRO A 61 8.16 12.30 -2.16
N GLU A 62 9.08 12.44 -3.10
CA GLU A 62 10.37 11.71 -3.08
C GLU A 62 11.15 11.93 -1.78
N SER A 63 11.08 13.13 -1.21
CA SER A 63 11.71 13.46 0.09
C SER A 63 11.22 12.60 1.25
N ASP A 64 10.00 12.09 1.16
CA ASP A 64 9.33 11.42 2.28
C ASP A 64 9.27 9.89 2.11
N ILE A 65 9.65 9.39 0.93
CA ILE A 65 9.55 7.97 0.56
C ILE A 65 10.18 7.03 1.58
N ILE A 66 11.42 7.31 1.98
CA ILE A 66 12.16 6.43 2.91
C ILE A 66 11.49 6.38 4.26
N ASN A 67 11.06 7.52 4.78
CA ASN A 67 10.35 7.61 6.07
C ASN A 67 8.98 6.93 5.99
N PHE A 68 8.28 7.12 4.87
CA PHE A 68 6.99 6.46 4.64
C PHE A 68 7.12 4.95 4.62
N ILE A 69 8.04 4.39 3.83
CA ILE A 69 8.28 2.94 3.78
C ILE A 69 8.72 2.42 5.15
N ASP A 70 9.62 3.13 5.85
CA ASP A 70 10.04 2.74 7.21
C ASP A 70 8.86 2.65 8.17
N SER A 71 7.91 3.59 8.08
CA SER A 71 6.69 3.56 8.89
C SER A 71 5.84 2.32 8.65
N LEU A 72 5.76 1.83 7.39
CA LEU A 72 5.04 0.60 7.05
C LEU A 72 5.69 -0.63 7.71
N PHE A 73 7.02 -0.73 7.60
CA PHE A 73 7.76 -1.86 8.20
C PHE A 73 7.72 -1.82 9.73
N SER A 74 7.77 -0.63 10.34
CA SER A 74 7.79 -0.47 11.80
C SER A 74 6.55 -1.02 12.51
N ILE A 75 5.40 -1.03 11.82
CA ILE A 75 4.12 -1.55 12.34
C ILE A 75 3.80 -2.98 11.85
N THR A 76 4.75 -3.64 11.17
CA THR A 76 4.56 -4.98 10.60
C THR A 76 5.40 -6.02 11.34
N ASN A 77 4.86 -7.22 11.53
CA ASN A 77 5.56 -8.33 12.19
C ASN A 77 6.05 -9.41 11.22
N LYS A 78 5.29 -9.73 10.14
CA LYS A 78 5.59 -10.91 9.30
C LYS A 78 5.80 -10.58 7.82
N PHE A 79 4.89 -9.83 7.19
CA PHE A 79 5.03 -9.53 5.76
C PHE A 79 4.49 -8.15 5.37
N VAL A 80 5.06 -7.60 4.30
CA VAL A 80 4.52 -6.46 3.57
C VAL A 80 4.20 -6.88 2.14
N PHE A 81 3.01 -6.49 1.66
CA PHE A 81 2.58 -6.66 0.27
C PHE A 81 2.41 -5.28 -0.34
N VAL A 82 3.19 -4.98 -1.37
CA VAL A 82 3.24 -3.66 -1.98
C VAL A 82 3.06 -3.77 -3.49
N VAL A 83 2.22 -2.91 -4.05
CA VAL A 83 2.10 -2.70 -5.50
C VAL A 83 2.37 -1.23 -5.79
N ILE A 84 3.29 -0.94 -6.70
CA ILE A 84 3.74 0.41 -7.03
C ILE A 84 3.60 0.65 -8.53
N ALA A 85 3.01 1.76 -8.94
CA ALA A 85 3.02 2.17 -10.32
C ALA A 85 4.39 2.75 -10.72
N THR A 86 4.88 2.33 -11.89
CA THR A 86 6.17 2.80 -12.45
C THR A 86 6.01 3.72 -13.66
N ILE A 87 4.75 4.05 -14.00
CA ILE A 87 4.40 4.97 -15.09
C ILE A 87 3.59 6.15 -14.55
N PRO A 88 3.55 7.28 -15.26
CA PRO A 88 2.71 8.42 -14.90
C PRO A 88 1.23 8.03 -14.81
N ALA A 89 0.52 8.63 -13.85
CA ALA A 89 -0.93 8.53 -13.79
C ALA A 89 -1.59 9.26 -14.98
N SER A 90 -2.83 8.87 -15.28
CA SER A 90 -3.66 9.61 -16.24
C SER A 90 -4.21 10.93 -15.70
N LYS A 91 -4.02 11.20 -14.39
CA LYS A 91 -4.52 12.39 -13.70
C LYS A 91 -3.38 13.31 -13.30
N TYR A 92 -3.72 14.60 -13.22
CA TYR A 92 -2.80 15.67 -12.85
C TYR A 92 -3.46 16.56 -11.79
N PHE A 93 -2.62 17.22 -10.97
CA PHE A 93 -3.06 18.29 -10.10
C PHE A 93 -3.38 19.55 -10.91
N ASP A 94 -4.06 20.53 -10.29
CA ASP A 94 -4.42 21.79 -10.93
C ASP A 94 -3.21 22.62 -11.38
N ASP A 95 -2.05 22.41 -10.76
CA ASP A 95 -0.76 23.02 -11.11
C ASP A 95 -0.04 22.35 -12.29
N GLY A 96 -0.64 21.30 -12.87
CA GLY A 96 -0.08 20.54 -13.99
C GLY A 96 0.91 19.41 -13.61
N ASN A 97 1.21 19.22 -12.33
CA ASN A 97 2.04 18.11 -11.88
C ASN A 97 1.26 16.78 -11.91
N ASN A 98 1.95 15.69 -12.29
CA ASN A 98 1.33 14.37 -12.25
C ASN A 98 1.07 13.95 -10.80
N ILE A 99 -0.04 13.25 -10.54
CA ILE A 99 -0.37 12.79 -9.19
C ILE A 99 0.55 11.66 -8.70
N HIS A 100 1.28 10.96 -9.58
CA HIS A 100 2.41 10.11 -9.20
C HIS A 100 3.64 11.00 -8.97
N LEU A 101 3.87 11.42 -7.74
CA LEU A 101 4.91 12.37 -7.36
C LEU A 101 6.31 11.75 -7.34
N CYS A 102 6.39 10.42 -7.17
CA CYS A 102 7.65 9.69 -7.11
C CYS A 102 7.67 8.56 -8.15
N LEU A 103 8.06 8.90 -9.37
CA LEU A 103 8.24 7.93 -10.44
C LEU A 103 9.67 7.42 -10.46
N LYS A 104 9.84 6.13 -10.19
CA LYS A 104 11.12 5.41 -10.26
C LYS A 104 10.96 4.17 -11.12
N THR A 105 12.06 3.73 -11.69
CA THR A 105 12.16 2.45 -12.39
C THR A 105 11.98 1.29 -11.42
N LYS A 106 11.63 0.11 -11.93
CA LYS A 106 11.57 -1.12 -11.13
C LYS A 106 12.88 -1.43 -10.41
N GLU A 107 14.00 -1.15 -11.06
CA GLU A 107 15.36 -1.37 -10.54
C GLU A 107 15.66 -0.44 -9.36
N GLU A 108 15.27 0.83 -9.45
CA GLU A 108 15.42 1.80 -8.35
C GLU A 108 14.55 1.40 -7.14
N TRP A 109 13.28 1.02 -7.36
CA TRP A 109 12.42 0.52 -6.31
C TRP A 109 12.97 -0.74 -5.65
N LYS A 110 13.42 -1.74 -6.43
CA LYS A 110 14.03 -2.96 -5.90
C LYS A 110 15.22 -2.65 -5.00
N LYS A 111 16.06 -1.69 -5.37
CA LYS A 111 17.21 -1.28 -4.56
C LYS A 111 16.78 -0.68 -3.22
N ILE A 112 15.76 0.17 -3.22
CA ILE A 112 15.17 0.72 -1.98
C ILE A 112 14.67 -0.41 -1.08
N PHE A 113 13.88 -1.34 -1.61
CA PHE A 113 13.33 -2.44 -0.83
C PHE A 113 14.40 -3.45 -0.35
N GLU A 114 15.50 -3.61 -1.07
CA GLU A 114 16.64 -4.41 -0.60
C GLU A 114 17.30 -3.80 0.64
N ASP A 115 17.41 -2.48 0.72
CA ASP A 115 17.88 -1.80 1.93
C ASP A 115 16.94 -2.06 3.12
N PHE A 116 15.62 -2.04 2.89
CA PHE A 116 14.63 -2.39 3.91
C PHE A 116 14.67 -3.87 4.29
N LYS A 117 14.97 -4.79 3.37
CA LYS A 117 15.19 -6.19 3.68
C LYS A 117 16.36 -6.40 4.63
N ASN A 118 17.43 -5.63 4.47
CA ASN A 118 18.58 -5.65 5.37
C ASN A 118 18.25 -5.09 6.76
N ARG A 119 17.41 -4.04 6.83
CA ARG A 119 16.98 -3.41 8.09
C ARG A 119 15.94 -4.23 8.86
N TYR A 120 15.07 -4.94 8.14
CA TYR A 120 13.96 -5.75 8.67
C TYR A 120 14.00 -7.19 8.15
N PRO A 121 15.07 -7.97 8.44
CA PRO A 121 15.31 -9.27 7.83
C PRO A 121 14.26 -10.33 8.21
N HIS A 122 13.46 -10.08 9.24
CA HIS A 122 12.39 -10.97 9.70
C HIS A 122 11.05 -10.72 8.98
N ILE A 123 10.94 -9.66 8.15
CA ILE A 123 9.72 -9.31 7.44
C ILE A 123 9.86 -9.78 5.98
N GLU A 124 8.95 -10.66 5.56
CA GLU A 124 8.84 -11.07 4.17
C GLU A 124 8.31 -9.93 3.29
N GLN A 125 8.90 -9.75 2.10
CA GLN A 125 8.55 -8.65 1.19
C GLN A 125 7.98 -9.19 -0.11
N HIS A 126 6.77 -8.77 -0.43
CA HIS A 126 6.09 -9.04 -1.71
C HIS A 126 5.90 -7.71 -2.44
N VAL A 127 6.83 -7.38 -3.33
CA VAL A 127 6.84 -6.10 -4.06
C VAL A 127 6.55 -6.33 -5.53
N TYR A 128 5.47 -5.76 -6.01
CA TYR A 128 4.99 -5.84 -7.39
C TYR A 128 4.93 -4.47 -8.05
N PHE A 129 4.97 -4.45 -9.37
CA PHE A 129 4.98 -3.22 -10.15
C PHE A 129 3.89 -3.24 -11.21
N ASN A 130 3.11 -2.16 -11.27
CA ASN A 130 2.17 -1.88 -12.34
C ASN A 130 2.87 -1.02 -13.41
N ASN A 131 2.59 -1.34 -14.69
CA ASN A 131 3.06 -0.58 -15.85
C ASN A 131 1.89 0.12 -16.52
#